data_eff9defe770a47cd218c4e44d6cd8d0d
#
_entry.id   eff9defe770a47cd218c4e44d6cd8d0d
#
_cell.length_a   1.000
_cell.length_b   1.000
_cell.length_c   1.000
_cell.angle_alpha   90.00
_cell.angle_beta   90.00
_cell.angle_gamma   90.00
#
_symmetry.space_group_name_H-M   'P 1'
#
loop_
_entity.id
_entity.type
_entity.pdbx_description
1 polymer ?
#
loop_
_entity_poly.entity_id
_entity_poly.type
_entity_poly.pdbx_seq_one_letter_code
_entity_poly.pdbx_strand_id
1 'polypeptide(L)'
;MDGDFQVRTARLADAEGIYALIREHTTELVPRSLGNVVENIDRFLVAEGPDGALAGCVAYQVWPEIGDPLKATVELQSVAVRSTCRRKGIGSMMVKGALERVRALAPADVTVLTLTPEFFATLGFREIPKTRIMHKLYTGCINCTKHTDPFTCPEKAMALEI
;
A
#
# COMPACT_ATOMS: atom_id res chain seq x y z
N MET A 1 11.49 21.53 -13.59
CA MET A 1 10.08 21.42 -13.98
C MET A 1 9.54 20.15 -13.36
N ASP A 2 8.68 20.29 -12.39
CA ASP A 2 7.95 19.16 -11.88
C ASP A 2 6.95 18.77 -12.97
N GLY A 3 7.29 17.72 -13.72
CA GLY A 3 6.36 17.17 -14.69
C GLY A 3 5.07 16.78 -14.00
N ASP A 4 3.92 17.07 -14.60
CA ASP A 4 2.62 16.78 -14.04
C ASP A 4 2.40 15.27 -13.92
N PHE A 5 2.69 14.72 -12.74
CA PHE A 5 2.33 13.34 -12.42
C PHE A 5 0.84 13.29 -12.09
N GLN A 6 0.17 12.27 -12.59
CA GLN A 6 -1.25 12.06 -12.33
C GLN A 6 -1.47 10.73 -11.63
N VAL A 7 -2.26 10.75 -10.56
CA VAL A 7 -2.72 9.53 -9.89
C VAL A 7 -4.04 9.10 -10.49
N ARG A 8 -4.12 7.86 -10.90
CA ARG A 8 -5.33 7.24 -11.47
C ARG A 8 -5.47 5.80 -11.03
N THR A 9 -6.65 5.24 -11.19
CA THR A 9 -6.86 3.79 -11.04
C THR A 9 -6.05 3.03 -12.09
N ALA A 10 -5.51 1.88 -11.69
CA ALA A 10 -4.79 1.01 -12.59
C ALA A 10 -5.72 0.31 -13.59
N ARG A 11 -5.17 -0.06 -14.72
CA ARG A 11 -5.81 -0.85 -15.77
C ARG A 11 -5.03 -2.15 -15.97
N LEU A 12 -5.60 -3.11 -16.63
CA LEU A 12 -4.90 -4.37 -16.93
C LEU A 12 -3.58 -4.13 -17.68
N ALA A 13 -3.54 -3.13 -18.55
CA ALA A 13 -2.31 -2.75 -19.27
C ALA A 13 -1.18 -2.26 -18.35
N ASP A 14 -1.48 -1.86 -17.13
CA ASP A 14 -0.48 -1.40 -16.15
C ASP A 14 0.16 -2.56 -15.37
N ALA A 15 -0.37 -3.77 -15.47
CA ALA A 15 0.00 -4.87 -14.58
C ALA A 15 1.50 -5.21 -14.63
N GLU A 16 2.10 -5.25 -15.81
CA GLU A 16 3.55 -5.51 -15.95
C GLU A 16 4.39 -4.39 -15.35
N GLY A 17 3.98 -3.14 -15.54
CA GLY A 17 4.65 -1.98 -14.97
C GLY A 17 4.58 -1.95 -13.44
N ILE A 18 3.43 -2.29 -12.87
CA ILE A 18 3.24 -2.43 -11.42
C ILE A 18 4.13 -3.56 -10.87
N TYR A 19 4.12 -4.71 -11.54
CA TYR A 19 4.95 -5.85 -11.16
C TYR A 19 6.44 -5.47 -11.15
N ALA A 20 6.91 -4.77 -12.17
CA ALA A 20 8.29 -4.30 -12.25
C ALA A 20 8.63 -3.31 -11.12
N LEU A 21 7.74 -2.36 -10.80
CA LEU A 21 7.91 -1.41 -9.70
C LEU A 21 8.06 -2.11 -8.34
N ILE A 22 7.22 -3.08 -8.07
CA ILE A 22 7.29 -3.84 -6.80
C ILE A 22 8.61 -4.61 -6.73
N ARG A 23 9.08 -5.17 -7.83
CA ARG A 23 10.35 -5.90 -7.89
C ARG A 23 11.58 -5.01 -7.70
N GLU A 24 11.50 -3.71 -7.97
CA GLU A 24 12.60 -2.76 -7.65
C GLU A 24 12.82 -2.63 -6.15
N HIS A 25 11.83 -2.97 -5.31
CA HIS A 25 11.82 -2.73 -3.87
C HIS A 25 11.71 -4.02 -3.05
N THR A 26 12.42 -5.07 -3.44
CA THR A 26 12.36 -6.40 -2.80
C THR A 26 12.83 -6.42 -1.34
N THR A 27 13.60 -5.42 -0.90
CA THR A 27 14.04 -5.28 0.49
C THR A 27 12.96 -4.68 1.38
N GLU A 28 12.09 -3.84 0.84
CA GLU A 28 11.08 -3.07 1.58
C GLU A 28 9.67 -3.64 1.42
N LEU A 29 9.40 -4.31 0.30
CA LEU A 29 8.06 -4.80 -0.03
C LEU A 29 8.00 -6.31 -0.10
N VAL A 30 6.85 -6.86 0.27
CA VAL A 30 6.52 -8.25 0.03
C VAL A 30 6.34 -8.46 -1.47
N PRO A 31 7.03 -9.43 -2.08
CA PRO A 31 6.90 -9.69 -3.51
C PRO A 31 5.49 -10.17 -3.86
N ARG A 32 5.03 -9.78 -5.05
CA ARG A 32 3.77 -10.26 -5.63
C ARG A 32 4.08 -10.94 -6.96
N SER A 33 3.33 -11.98 -7.29
CA SER A 33 3.37 -12.54 -8.66
C SER A 33 2.62 -11.61 -9.62
N LEU A 34 2.92 -11.73 -10.91
CA LEU A 34 2.17 -10.99 -11.92
C LEU A 34 0.68 -11.35 -11.88
N GLY A 35 0.36 -12.64 -11.68
CA GLY A 35 -1.03 -13.09 -11.52
C GLY A 35 -1.74 -12.42 -10.35
N ASN A 36 -1.06 -12.25 -9.21
CA ASN A 36 -1.63 -11.56 -8.06
C ASN A 36 -1.89 -10.07 -8.35
N VAL A 37 -1.00 -9.41 -9.09
CA VAL A 37 -1.22 -8.02 -9.51
C VAL A 37 -2.46 -7.93 -10.42
N VAL A 38 -2.58 -8.81 -11.40
CA VAL A 38 -3.74 -8.85 -12.30
C VAL A 38 -5.04 -9.10 -11.53
N GLU A 39 -5.03 -10.05 -10.62
CA GLU A 39 -6.19 -10.42 -9.81
C GLU A 39 -6.70 -9.27 -8.93
N ASN A 40 -5.79 -8.39 -8.50
CA ASN A 40 -6.10 -7.25 -7.63
C ASN A 40 -6.02 -5.90 -8.36
N ILE A 41 -6.05 -5.88 -9.69
CA ILE A 41 -5.79 -4.66 -10.47
C ILE A 41 -6.72 -3.51 -10.13
N ASP A 42 -7.97 -3.80 -9.80
CA ASP A 42 -8.99 -2.83 -9.42
C ASP A 42 -8.71 -2.14 -8.08
N ARG A 43 -7.79 -2.68 -7.28
CA ARG A 43 -7.36 -2.14 -5.99
C ARG A 43 -6.03 -1.41 -6.06
N PHE A 44 -5.46 -1.27 -7.24
CA PHE A 44 -4.24 -0.49 -7.46
C PHE A 44 -4.56 0.91 -7.99
N LEU A 45 -3.80 1.88 -7.49
CA LEU A 45 -3.65 3.18 -8.11
C LEU A 45 -2.20 3.29 -8.62
N VAL A 46 -2.03 4.05 -9.68
CA VAL A 46 -0.71 4.32 -10.28
C VAL A 46 -0.50 5.81 -10.41
N ALA A 47 0.76 6.22 -10.30
CA ALA A 47 1.19 7.56 -10.69
C ALA A 47 1.81 7.47 -12.08
N GLU A 48 1.23 8.18 -13.02
CA GLU A 48 1.70 8.25 -14.40
C GLU A 48 2.40 9.59 -14.63
N GLY A 49 3.59 9.53 -15.21
CA GLY A 49 4.33 10.71 -15.59
C GLY A 49 3.87 11.32 -16.91
N PRO A 50 4.38 12.50 -17.29
CA PRO A 50 4.00 13.19 -18.52
C PRO A 50 4.35 12.43 -19.79
N ASP A 51 5.28 11.48 -19.69
CA ASP A 51 5.68 10.57 -20.79
C ASP A 51 4.83 9.31 -20.88
N GLY A 52 3.83 9.17 -20.00
CA GLY A 52 2.98 7.99 -19.92
C GLY A 52 3.59 6.81 -19.16
N ALA A 53 4.84 6.93 -18.67
CA ALA A 53 5.48 5.88 -17.90
C ALA A 53 5.00 5.89 -16.44
N LEU A 54 4.91 4.73 -15.83
CA LEU A 54 4.53 4.61 -14.43
C LEU A 54 5.69 5.04 -13.52
N ALA A 55 5.40 6.00 -12.64
CA ALA A 55 6.34 6.51 -11.64
C ALA A 55 6.13 5.86 -10.26
N GLY A 56 4.98 5.28 -10.01
CA GLY A 56 4.68 4.63 -8.75
C GLY A 56 3.37 3.87 -8.74
N CYS A 57 3.16 3.09 -7.68
CA CYS A 57 1.92 2.36 -7.43
C CYS A 57 1.60 2.32 -5.94
N VAL A 58 0.34 2.08 -5.63
CA VAL A 58 -0.17 1.75 -4.30
C VAL A 58 -1.37 0.83 -4.43
N ALA A 59 -1.49 -0.14 -3.54
CA ALA A 59 -2.66 -1.00 -3.46
C ALA A 59 -3.35 -0.82 -2.11
N TYR A 60 -4.61 -1.27 -2.01
CA TYR A 60 -5.29 -1.41 -0.74
C TYR A 60 -5.98 -2.77 -0.64
N GLN A 61 -6.12 -3.24 0.59
CA GLN A 61 -6.80 -4.47 0.93
C GLN A 61 -7.78 -4.22 2.06
N VAL A 62 -9.00 -4.73 1.91
CA VAL A 62 -10.01 -4.68 2.97
C VAL A 62 -9.85 -5.91 3.87
N TRP A 63 -9.79 -5.68 5.18
CA TRP A 63 -9.66 -6.72 6.18
C TRP A 63 -10.87 -6.69 7.13
N PRO A 64 -11.69 -7.75 7.17
CA PRO A 64 -12.76 -7.84 8.17
C PRO A 64 -12.16 -8.04 9.57
N GLU A 65 -12.81 -7.46 10.58
CA GLU A 65 -12.40 -7.67 11.96
C GLU A 65 -12.82 -9.06 12.44
N ILE A 66 -11.97 -9.70 13.22
CA ILE A 66 -12.28 -10.99 13.83
C ILE A 66 -13.40 -10.80 14.86
N GLY A 67 -14.51 -11.52 14.68
CA GLY A 67 -15.67 -11.45 15.56
C GLY A 67 -16.67 -10.35 15.23
N ASP A 68 -16.31 -9.37 14.41
CA ASP A 68 -17.20 -8.31 13.92
C ASP A 68 -16.81 -7.90 12.49
N PRO A 69 -17.20 -8.71 11.48
CA PRO A 69 -16.74 -8.50 10.10
C PRO A 69 -17.11 -7.17 9.47
N LEU A 70 -18.16 -6.51 9.94
CA LEU A 70 -18.59 -5.21 9.43
C LEU A 70 -17.70 -4.07 9.93
N LYS A 71 -16.96 -4.28 11.00
CA LYS A 71 -15.95 -3.36 11.50
C LYS A 71 -14.62 -3.61 10.77
N ALA A 72 -14.61 -3.35 9.47
CA ALA A 72 -13.47 -3.61 8.62
C ALA A 72 -12.45 -2.47 8.66
N THR A 73 -11.18 -2.82 8.48
CA THR A 73 -10.09 -1.86 8.23
C THR A 73 -9.61 -2.00 6.79
N VAL A 74 -8.97 -0.95 6.28
CA VAL A 74 -8.31 -0.99 4.98
C VAL A 74 -6.81 -0.83 5.19
N GLU A 75 -6.03 -1.73 4.61
CA GLU A 75 -4.58 -1.66 4.64
C GLU A 75 -4.06 -1.13 3.31
N LEU A 76 -3.17 -0.14 3.35
CA LEU A 76 -2.39 0.28 2.20
C LEU A 76 -1.19 -0.65 2.05
N GLN A 77 -0.96 -1.12 0.83
CA GLN A 77 0.07 -2.11 0.50
C GLN A 77 0.84 -1.68 -0.74
N SER A 78 2.02 -2.23 -0.92
CA SER A 78 2.78 -2.10 -2.17
C SER A 78 2.98 -0.65 -2.61
N VAL A 79 3.26 0.25 -1.65
CA VAL A 79 3.60 1.63 -1.96
C VAL A 79 5.01 1.66 -2.53
N ALA A 80 5.13 1.88 -3.82
CA ALA A 80 6.41 1.88 -4.53
C ALA A 80 6.52 3.12 -5.43
N VAL A 81 7.68 3.77 -5.40
CA VAL A 81 8.03 4.86 -6.30
C VAL A 81 9.27 4.45 -7.07
N ARG A 82 9.25 4.64 -8.39
CA ARG A 82 10.40 4.37 -9.24
C ARG A 82 11.63 5.11 -8.70
N SER A 83 12.79 4.44 -8.64
CA SER A 83 14.01 5.00 -8.04
C SER A 83 14.41 6.33 -8.66
N THR A 84 14.22 6.48 -9.97
CA THR A 84 14.54 7.74 -10.69
C THR A 84 13.52 8.86 -10.44
N CYS A 85 12.40 8.56 -9.79
CA CYS A 85 11.31 9.51 -9.51
C CYS A 85 11.17 9.85 -8.03
N ARG A 86 12.11 9.45 -7.19
CA ARG A 86 12.11 9.73 -5.75
C ARG A 86 12.27 11.23 -5.48
N ARG A 87 11.78 11.67 -4.29
CA ARG A 87 11.85 13.05 -3.79
C ARG A 87 11.06 14.07 -4.61
N LYS A 88 10.06 13.62 -5.36
CA LYS A 88 9.12 14.47 -6.12
C LYS A 88 7.71 14.51 -5.53
N GLY A 89 7.53 13.98 -4.31
CA GLY A 89 6.22 13.95 -3.64
C GLY A 89 5.25 12.91 -4.19
N ILE A 90 5.69 12.00 -5.05
CA ILE A 90 4.82 11.01 -5.72
C ILE A 90 4.22 10.05 -4.70
N GLY A 91 5.01 9.57 -3.72
CA GLY A 91 4.53 8.69 -2.67
C GLY A 91 3.39 9.31 -1.87
N SER A 92 3.54 10.57 -1.45
CA SER A 92 2.48 11.32 -0.75
C SER A 92 1.25 11.48 -1.60
N MET A 93 1.42 11.80 -2.88
CA MET A 93 0.32 12.00 -3.82
C MET A 93 -0.49 10.70 -4.00
N MET A 94 0.20 9.56 -4.13
CA MET A 94 -0.45 8.26 -4.27
C MET A 94 -1.18 7.84 -2.99
N VAL A 95 -0.57 8.01 -1.82
CA VAL A 95 -1.23 7.67 -0.54
C VAL A 95 -2.47 8.53 -0.36
N LYS A 96 -2.40 9.83 -0.62
CA LYS A 96 -3.57 10.72 -0.58
C LYS A 96 -4.67 10.28 -1.55
N GLY A 97 -4.32 9.91 -2.76
CA GLY A 97 -5.26 9.39 -3.75
C GLY A 97 -5.93 8.09 -3.29
N ALA A 98 -5.15 7.18 -2.69
CA ALA A 98 -5.69 5.95 -2.12
C ALA A 98 -6.63 6.24 -0.94
N LEU A 99 -6.28 7.18 -0.05
CA LEU A 99 -7.13 7.58 1.07
C LEU A 99 -8.48 8.14 0.59
N GLU A 100 -8.48 8.96 -0.44
CA GLU A 100 -9.74 9.45 -1.03
C GLU A 100 -10.60 8.31 -1.55
N ARG A 101 -9.98 7.34 -2.22
CA ARG A 101 -10.69 6.17 -2.72
C ARG A 101 -11.32 5.34 -1.61
N VAL A 102 -10.57 5.06 -0.55
CA VAL A 102 -11.04 4.19 0.54
C VAL A 102 -12.01 4.88 1.49
N ARG A 103 -12.05 6.21 1.53
CA ARG A 103 -13.07 6.94 2.30
C ARG A 103 -14.48 6.57 1.91
N ALA A 104 -14.72 6.27 0.65
CA ALA A 104 -16.03 5.83 0.17
C ALA A 104 -16.47 4.51 0.77
N LEU A 105 -15.55 3.68 1.25
CA LEU A 105 -15.82 2.42 1.92
C LEU A 105 -16.18 2.61 3.41
N ALA A 106 -15.92 3.80 3.96
CA ALA A 106 -16.13 4.15 5.38
C ALA A 106 -15.55 3.10 6.35
N PRO A 107 -14.25 2.74 6.23
CA PRO A 107 -13.64 1.76 7.13
C PRO A 107 -13.51 2.31 8.54
N ALA A 108 -13.31 1.42 9.52
CA ALA A 108 -13.05 1.80 10.90
C ALA A 108 -11.74 2.61 11.01
N ASP A 109 -10.70 2.19 10.32
CA ASP A 109 -9.46 2.95 10.13
C ASP A 109 -8.71 2.46 8.88
N VAL A 110 -7.65 3.19 8.52
CA VAL A 110 -6.71 2.78 7.48
C VAL A 110 -5.39 2.44 8.14
N THR A 111 -4.83 1.30 7.79
CA THR A 111 -3.59 0.78 8.39
C THR A 111 -2.50 0.63 7.34
N VAL A 112 -1.28 0.54 7.82
CA VAL A 112 -0.10 0.24 7.01
C VAL A 112 0.93 -0.51 7.87
N LEU A 113 1.62 -1.47 7.26
CA LEU A 113 2.83 -2.07 7.80
C LEU A 113 4.01 -1.55 7.00
N THR A 114 4.98 -0.94 7.65
CA THR A 114 6.03 -0.19 6.97
C THR A 114 7.39 -0.24 7.64
N LEU A 115 8.45 -0.19 6.83
CA LEU A 115 9.82 0.07 7.29
C LEU A 115 10.16 1.57 7.32
N THR A 116 9.27 2.43 6.82
CA THR A 116 9.45 3.88 6.76
C THR A 116 8.35 4.64 7.52
N PRO A 117 8.26 4.44 8.85
CA PRO A 117 7.18 5.05 9.64
C PRO A 117 7.19 6.58 9.59
N GLU A 118 8.36 7.21 9.45
CA GLU A 118 8.48 8.66 9.36
C GLU A 118 7.72 9.24 8.17
N PHE A 119 7.76 8.56 7.02
CA PHE A 119 7.00 8.97 5.84
C PHE A 119 5.50 9.00 6.12
N PHE A 120 4.96 7.92 6.70
CA PHE A 120 3.53 7.84 7.01
C PHE A 120 3.12 8.79 8.14
N ALA A 121 4.03 9.06 9.10
CA ALA A 121 3.78 10.06 10.13
C ALA A 121 3.54 11.46 9.55
N THR A 122 4.23 11.83 8.48
CA THR A 122 4.00 13.11 7.78
C THR A 122 2.60 13.20 7.16
N LEU A 123 1.94 12.06 6.94
CA LEU A 123 0.59 11.97 6.38
C LEU A 123 -0.50 11.79 7.44
N GLY A 124 -0.13 11.88 8.71
CA GLY A 124 -1.06 11.80 9.84
C GLY A 124 -1.24 10.42 10.44
N PHE A 125 -0.54 9.40 9.95
CA PHE A 125 -0.56 8.08 10.55
C PHE A 125 0.17 8.08 11.89
N ARG A 126 -0.31 7.25 12.82
CA ARG A 126 0.31 7.05 14.14
C ARG A 126 0.64 5.58 14.32
N GLU A 127 1.76 5.31 14.99
CA GLU A 127 2.14 3.94 15.33
C GLU A 127 1.12 3.31 16.27
N ILE A 128 0.75 2.06 15.99
CA ILE A 128 -0.14 1.25 16.80
C ILE A 128 0.51 -0.11 17.10
N PRO A 129 0.13 -0.78 18.19
CA PRO A 129 0.62 -2.13 18.42
C PRO A 129 0.06 -3.09 17.37
N LYS A 130 0.85 -4.09 16.97
CA LYS A 130 0.44 -5.11 16.00
C LYS A 130 -0.77 -5.94 16.46
N THR A 131 -1.03 -5.98 17.76
CA THR A 131 -2.22 -6.63 18.31
C THR A 131 -3.53 -6.02 17.83
N ARG A 132 -3.52 -4.79 17.33
CA ARG A 132 -4.70 -4.13 16.77
C ARG A 132 -5.00 -4.54 15.32
N ILE A 133 -4.12 -5.30 14.68
CA ILE A 133 -4.29 -5.77 13.29
C ILE A 133 -4.23 -7.30 13.22
N MET A 134 -4.77 -7.99 14.23
CA MET A 134 -4.71 -9.45 14.32
C MET A 134 -5.34 -10.14 13.11
N HIS A 135 -6.41 -9.60 12.56
CA HIS A 135 -7.04 -10.11 11.34
C HIS A 135 -6.06 -10.17 10.16
N LYS A 136 -5.23 -9.12 10.00
CA LYS A 136 -4.16 -9.09 8.98
C LYS A 136 -3.06 -10.10 9.31
N LEU A 137 -2.66 -10.20 10.58
CA LEU A 137 -1.60 -11.12 11.00
C LEU A 137 -2.00 -12.58 10.75
N TYR A 138 -3.24 -12.94 11.04
CA TYR A 138 -3.73 -14.31 10.83
C TYR A 138 -3.96 -14.68 9.38
N THR A 139 -4.40 -13.74 8.54
CA THR A 139 -4.77 -14.05 7.15
C THR A 139 -3.68 -13.71 6.14
N GLY A 140 -2.83 -12.73 6.45
CA GLY A 140 -1.77 -12.27 5.56
C GLY A 140 -0.36 -12.61 6.07
N CYS A 141 0.01 -12.10 7.23
CA CYS A 141 1.39 -12.19 7.73
C CYS A 141 1.82 -13.63 8.07
N ILE A 142 0.90 -14.49 8.46
CA ILE A 142 1.21 -15.90 8.75
C ILE A 142 1.75 -16.64 7.53
N ASN A 143 1.37 -16.21 6.33
CA ASN A 143 1.83 -16.77 5.05
C ASN A 143 2.95 -15.95 4.42
N CYS A 144 3.52 -14.97 5.13
CA CYS A 144 4.58 -14.12 4.60
C CYS A 144 5.86 -14.92 4.37
N THR A 145 6.45 -14.79 3.18
CA THR A 145 7.69 -15.47 2.81
C THR A 145 8.94 -14.74 3.29
N LYS A 146 8.83 -13.47 3.70
CA LYS A 146 9.97 -12.66 4.19
C LYS A 146 10.23 -12.86 5.68
N HIS A 147 9.19 -12.97 6.49
CA HIS A 147 9.27 -13.06 7.93
C HIS A 147 8.33 -14.16 8.43
N THR A 148 8.85 -15.07 9.24
CA THR A 148 8.08 -16.22 9.75
C THR A 148 7.21 -15.86 10.95
N ASP A 149 7.56 -14.79 11.67
CA ASP A 149 6.82 -14.31 12.85
C ASP A 149 6.46 -12.83 12.66
N PRO A 150 5.17 -12.47 12.58
CA PRO A 150 4.76 -11.08 12.40
C PRO A 150 5.14 -10.17 13.57
N PHE A 151 5.30 -10.70 14.78
CA PHE A 151 5.68 -9.89 15.95
C PHE A 151 7.16 -9.57 16.00
N THR A 152 8.02 -10.37 15.37
CA THR A 152 9.45 -10.11 15.23
C THR A 152 9.82 -9.44 13.91
N CYS A 153 8.87 -9.32 12.99
CA CYS A 153 9.02 -8.58 11.75
C CYS A 153 9.37 -7.11 12.05
N PRO A 154 10.39 -6.52 11.38
CA PRO A 154 10.83 -5.14 11.67
C PRO A 154 9.84 -4.07 11.22
N GLU A 155 8.84 -4.39 10.42
CA GLU A 155 7.82 -3.43 10.00
C GLU A 155 7.01 -2.91 11.18
N LYS A 156 6.72 -1.61 11.15
CA LYS A 156 5.86 -0.94 12.11
C LYS A 156 4.42 -0.91 11.61
N ALA A 157 3.47 -1.16 12.51
CA ALA A 157 2.06 -0.98 12.22
C ALA A 157 1.66 0.46 12.54
N MET A 158 0.96 1.09 11.61
CA MET A 158 0.47 2.46 11.77
C MET A 158 -0.99 2.54 11.35
N ALA A 159 -1.72 3.49 11.89
CA ALA A 159 -3.13 3.71 11.58
C ALA A 159 -3.46 5.19 11.39
N LEU A 160 -4.46 5.44 10.58
CA LEU A 160 -5.07 6.76 10.35
C LEU A 160 -6.59 6.62 10.43
N GLU A 161 -7.22 7.44 11.26
CA GLU A 161 -8.67 7.61 11.27
C GLU A 161 -9.09 8.57 10.16
N ILE A 162 -10.08 8.19 9.37
CA ILE A 162 -10.56 9.00 8.24
C ILE A 162 -12.06 9.21 8.27
#